data_14f9d89cfdfd9f7082c6b74e1b4a37ad
#
_entry.id   14f9d89cfdfd9f7082c6b74e1b4a37ad
#
_cell.length_a   1.000
_cell.length_b   1.000
_cell.length_c   1.000
_cell.angle_alpha   90.00
_cell.angle_beta   90.00
_cell.angle_gamma   90.00
#
_symmetry.space_group_name_H-M   'P 1'
#
loop_
_entity.id
_entity.type
_entity.pdbx_description
1 polymer ?
#
loop_
_entity_poly.entity_id
_entity_poly.type
_entity_poly.pdbx_seq_one_letter_code
_entity_poly.pdbx_strand_id
1 'polypeptide(L)'
;MQLLQRIMMGLIVLGVGTVASAQIADTAADGVRAADAAWLKVYSVKDLDKSVAFFDDQGSMLSPNDPIATGKAAISKLIAGDFSFGDLTWQVDKAGVSKSGDLGYTSGRYKFSFKDPSGKPATDNGKYLTVWKKQTDGSWKVLFDMFNTDLPPS
;
A
#
# COMPACT_ATOMS: atom_id res chain seq x y z
N MET A 1 17.34 69.95 20.68
CA MET A 1 16.65 69.38 19.50
C MET A 1 17.16 67.95 19.35
N GLN A 2 16.49 66.94 19.99
CA GLN A 2 16.87 65.53 19.92
C GLN A 2 15.76 64.83 19.23
N LEU A 3 16.08 64.16 18.09
CA LEU A 3 15.21 63.40 17.27
C LEU A 3 15.17 61.97 17.80
N LEU A 4 14.01 61.52 18.34
CA LEU A 4 13.80 60.18 18.79
C LEU A 4 13.64 59.27 17.57
N GLN A 5 14.57 58.36 17.40
CA GLN A 5 14.49 57.25 16.42
C GLN A 5 13.77 56.07 17.07
N ARG A 6 12.50 55.84 16.68
CA ARG A 6 11.74 54.67 17.06
C ARG A 6 12.14 53.48 16.16
N ILE A 7 12.87 52.55 16.73
CA ILE A 7 13.14 51.27 16.09
C ILE A 7 11.88 50.40 16.27
N MET A 8 11.19 50.15 15.19
CA MET A 8 10.10 49.19 15.12
C MET A 8 10.71 47.79 14.92
N MET A 9 10.78 47.01 16.02
CA MET A 9 11.15 45.60 15.96
C MET A 9 9.95 44.80 15.47
N GLY A 10 9.94 44.51 14.16
CA GLY A 10 8.97 43.59 13.56
C GLY A 10 9.28 42.17 14.00
N LEU A 11 8.36 41.58 14.77
CA LEU A 11 8.41 40.18 15.15
C LEU A 11 8.05 39.32 13.93
N ILE A 12 9.05 38.75 13.27
CA ILE A 12 8.83 37.74 12.23
C ILE A 12 8.60 36.40 12.96
N VAL A 13 7.34 36.05 13.18
CA VAL A 13 6.94 34.67 13.55
C VAL A 13 6.91 33.87 12.27
N LEU A 14 8.06 33.32 11.89
CA LEU A 14 8.14 32.35 10.80
C LEU A 14 7.58 31.00 11.28
N GLY A 15 6.56 30.54 10.56
CA GLY A 15 5.85 29.29 10.82
C GLY A 15 6.73 28.05 10.68
N VAL A 16 7.31 27.60 11.79
CA VAL A 16 8.09 26.35 11.87
C VAL A 16 7.19 25.09 11.89
N GLY A 17 5.87 25.27 12.10
CA GLY A 17 4.94 24.15 12.30
C GLY A 17 4.53 23.37 11.03
N THR A 18 4.55 24.00 9.85
CA THR A 18 4.02 23.38 8.63
C THR A 18 5.03 22.47 7.93
N VAL A 19 6.31 22.75 8.02
CA VAL A 19 7.38 21.97 7.38
C VAL A 19 7.59 20.64 8.11
N ALA A 20 7.56 20.63 9.43
CA ALA A 20 7.73 19.42 10.22
C ALA A 20 6.59 18.40 10.00
N SER A 21 5.35 18.86 9.86
CA SER A 21 4.20 18.00 9.62
C SER A 21 4.22 17.35 8.23
N ALA A 22 4.66 18.06 7.20
CA ALA A 22 4.82 17.53 5.85
C ALA A 22 5.95 16.49 5.81
N GLN A 23 7.06 16.73 6.47
CA GLN A 23 8.21 15.83 6.51
C GLN A 23 7.92 14.53 7.26
N ILE A 24 7.13 14.57 8.33
CA ILE A 24 6.69 13.38 9.06
C ILE A 24 5.72 12.54 8.20
N ALA A 25 4.83 13.21 7.43
CA ALA A 25 3.91 12.52 6.52
C ALA A 25 4.65 11.83 5.37
N ASP A 26 5.68 12.44 4.80
CA ASP A 26 6.51 11.84 3.75
C ASP A 26 7.28 10.62 4.26
N THR A 27 7.94 10.71 5.42
CA THR A 27 8.67 9.57 5.99
C THR A 27 7.75 8.41 6.41
N ALA A 28 6.53 8.70 6.84
CA ALA A 28 5.55 7.65 7.15
C ALA A 28 5.02 6.97 5.88
N ALA A 29 4.80 7.73 4.80
CA ALA A 29 4.43 7.19 3.48
C ALA A 29 5.56 6.33 2.89
N ASP A 30 6.82 6.69 3.09
CA ASP A 30 7.97 5.88 2.71
C ASP A 30 7.99 4.52 3.44
N GLY A 31 7.61 4.50 4.72
CA GLY A 31 7.46 3.26 5.48
C GLY A 31 6.42 2.30 4.89
N VAL A 32 5.27 2.83 4.46
CA VAL A 32 4.23 2.03 3.80
C VAL A 32 4.69 1.56 2.41
N ARG A 33 5.37 2.42 1.62
CA ARG A 33 5.97 2.03 0.34
C ARG A 33 7.01 0.92 0.50
N ALA A 34 7.85 1.00 1.53
CA ALA A 34 8.84 -0.01 1.83
C ALA A 34 8.20 -1.36 2.21
N ALA A 35 7.10 -1.34 2.98
CA ALA A 35 6.35 -2.54 3.33
C ALA A 35 5.73 -3.18 2.08
N ASP A 36 5.13 -2.40 1.19
CA ASP A 36 4.55 -2.87 -0.08
C ASP A 36 5.64 -3.49 -0.98
N ALA A 37 6.79 -2.83 -1.14
CA ALA A 37 7.91 -3.35 -1.92
C ALA A 37 8.48 -4.66 -1.31
N ALA A 38 8.53 -4.77 0.02
CA ALA A 38 8.94 -5.99 0.69
C ALA A 38 7.94 -7.13 0.47
N TRP A 39 6.63 -6.81 0.45
CA TRP A 39 5.58 -7.77 0.14
C TRP A 39 5.69 -8.26 -1.31
N LEU A 40 5.83 -7.36 -2.28
CA LEU A 40 6.05 -7.73 -3.69
C LEU A 40 7.25 -8.67 -3.85
N LYS A 41 8.34 -8.40 -3.14
CA LYS A 41 9.55 -9.24 -3.21
C LYS A 41 9.30 -10.68 -2.79
N VAL A 42 8.56 -10.93 -1.71
CA VAL A 42 8.25 -12.29 -1.26
C VAL A 42 7.16 -12.93 -2.13
N TYR A 43 6.22 -12.13 -2.62
CA TYR A 43 5.17 -12.58 -3.52
C TYR A 43 5.74 -13.05 -4.87
N SER A 44 6.69 -12.31 -5.44
CA SER A 44 7.31 -12.61 -6.73
C SER A 44 8.13 -13.92 -6.73
N VAL A 45 8.61 -14.37 -5.58
CA VAL A 45 9.27 -15.67 -5.42
C VAL A 45 8.32 -16.78 -4.94
N LYS A 46 7.03 -16.48 -4.90
CA LYS A 46 5.94 -17.39 -4.50
C LYS A 46 6.12 -18.02 -3.10
N ASP A 47 6.70 -17.23 -2.17
CA ASP A 47 6.82 -17.64 -0.76
C ASP A 47 5.46 -17.40 -0.07
N LEU A 48 4.63 -18.46 -0.04
CA LEU A 48 3.26 -18.37 0.44
C LEU A 48 3.19 -17.92 1.89
N ASP A 49 3.97 -18.53 2.76
CA ASP A 49 3.94 -18.26 4.20
C ASP A 49 4.33 -16.81 4.50
N LYS A 50 5.40 -16.31 3.86
CA LYS A 50 5.81 -14.93 4.01
C LYS A 50 4.83 -13.96 3.37
N SER A 51 4.23 -14.30 2.23
CA SER A 51 3.22 -13.45 1.60
C SER A 51 1.99 -13.28 2.48
N VAL A 52 1.49 -14.36 3.07
CA VAL A 52 0.36 -14.35 4.01
C VAL A 52 0.72 -13.64 5.33
N ALA A 53 1.99 -13.72 5.76
CA ALA A 53 2.45 -13.04 6.98
C ALA A 53 2.39 -11.52 6.92
N PHE A 54 2.29 -10.91 5.72
CA PHE A 54 2.05 -9.48 5.56
C PHE A 54 0.64 -9.06 5.98
N PHE A 55 -0.34 -9.96 6.00
CA PHE A 55 -1.69 -9.62 6.44
C PHE A 55 -1.80 -9.52 7.97
N ASP A 56 -2.61 -8.55 8.42
CA ASP A 56 -3.11 -8.50 9.80
C ASP A 56 -3.97 -9.75 10.07
N ASP A 57 -4.10 -10.18 11.33
CA ASP A 57 -4.91 -11.36 11.68
C ASP A 57 -6.39 -11.18 11.30
N GLN A 58 -6.87 -9.93 11.24
CA GLN A 58 -8.20 -9.54 10.77
C GLN A 58 -8.20 -9.04 9.33
N GLY A 59 -7.08 -9.22 8.60
CA GLY A 59 -6.95 -8.77 7.23
C GLY A 59 -7.91 -9.45 6.28
N SER A 60 -8.27 -8.74 5.21
CA SER A 60 -9.19 -9.23 4.18
C SER A 60 -8.64 -8.96 2.79
N MET A 61 -8.85 -9.92 1.88
CA MET A 61 -8.59 -9.79 0.45
C MET A 61 -9.93 -9.77 -0.29
N LEU A 62 -10.11 -8.77 -1.15
CA LEU A 62 -11.31 -8.48 -1.93
C LEU A 62 -11.02 -8.71 -3.42
N SER A 63 -10.99 -9.97 -3.83
CA SER A 63 -10.75 -10.36 -5.21
C SER A 63 -11.99 -10.12 -6.08
N PRO A 64 -11.83 -9.77 -7.36
CA PRO A 64 -12.96 -9.66 -8.29
C PRO A 64 -13.70 -10.99 -8.40
N ASN A 65 -15.03 -10.94 -8.36
CA ASN A 65 -15.95 -12.08 -8.54
C ASN A 65 -15.86 -13.21 -7.49
N ASP A 66 -15.05 -13.04 -6.44
CA ASP A 66 -14.94 -13.98 -5.33
C ASP A 66 -15.55 -13.43 -4.04
N PRO A 67 -16.03 -14.28 -3.12
CA PRO A 67 -16.37 -13.86 -1.77
C PRO A 67 -15.15 -13.25 -1.06
N ILE A 68 -15.40 -12.30 -0.17
CA ILE A 68 -14.32 -11.70 0.65
C ILE A 68 -13.63 -12.81 1.46
N ALA A 69 -12.31 -12.90 1.31
CA ALA A 69 -11.48 -13.79 2.13
C ALA A 69 -10.96 -13.04 3.35
N THR A 70 -11.43 -13.40 4.54
CA THR A 70 -10.99 -12.81 5.80
C THR A 70 -10.15 -13.80 6.61
N GLY A 71 -9.04 -13.29 7.15
CA GLY A 71 -8.09 -14.05 7.96
C GLY A 71 -7.12 -14.89 7.14
N LYS A 72 -5.98 -15.21 7.75
CA LYS A 72 -4.82 -15.79 7.07
C LYS A 72 -5.13 -17.11 6.36
N ALA A 73 -6.00 -17.95 6.90
CA ALA A 73 -6.32 -19.26 6.29
C ALA A 73 -7.10 -19.12 4.97
N ALA A 74 -8.05 -18.17 4.90
CA ALA A 74 -8.80 -17.91 3.66
C ALA A 74 -7.91 -17.21 2.63
N ILE A 75 -7.13 -16.21 3.05
CA ILE A 75 -6.19 -15.48 2.21
C ILE A 75 -5.12 -16.40 1.63
N SER A 76 -4.59 -17.33 2.44
CA SER A 76 -3.60 -18.32 1.99
C SER A 76 -4.11 -19.17 0.82
N LYS A 77 -5.39 -19.55 0.82
CA LYS A 77 -5.99 -20.30 -0.28
C LYS A 77 -6.04 -19.50 -1.57
N LEU A 78 -6.39 -18.22 -1.50
CA LEU A 78 -6.41 -17.33 -2.67
C LEU A 78 -5.00 -17.14 -3.23
N ILE A 79 -4.03 -16.77 -2.39
CA ILE A 79 -2.64 -16.54 -2.83
C ILE A 79 -2.03 -17.82 -3.41
N ALA A 80 -2.31 -19.00 -2.83
CA ALA A 80 -1.86 -20.27 -3.39
C ALA A 80 -2.47 -20.56 -4.77
N GLY A 81 -3.73 -20.16 -4.98
CA GLY A 81 -4.39 -20.20 -6.29
C GLY A 81 -3.66 -19.32 -7.30
N ASP A 82 -3.40 -18.07 -6.96
CA ASP A 82 -2.67 -17.13 -7.81
C ASP A 82 -1.29 -17.68 -8.18
N PHE A 83 -0.54 -18.20 -7.21
CA PHE A 83 0.78 -18.79 -7.45
C PHE A 83 0.78 -20.00 -8.39
N SER A 84 -0.30 -20.77 -8.37
CA SER A 84 -0.45 -21.91 -9.28
C SER A 84 -0.87 -21.51 -10.69
N PHE A 85 -1.58 -20.36 -10.81
CA PHE A 85 -2.18 -19.93 -12.06
C PHE A 85 -1.25 -19.03 -12.88
N GLY A 86 -0.46 -18.14 -12.24
CA GLY A 86 0.36 -17.19 -12.97
C GLY A 86 1.39 -16.48 -12.11
N ASP A 87 1.87 -15.36 -12.67
CA ASP A 87 2.86 -14.48 -12.05
C ASP A 87 2.26 -13.08 -11.94
N LEU A 88 2.16 -12.59 -10.69
CA LEU A 88 1.69 -11.25 -10.37
C LEU A 88 2.85 -10.32 -10.08
N THR A 89 2.79 -9.13 -10.64
CA THR A 89 3.65 -8.00 -10.26
C THR A 89 2.81 -6.74 -10.16
N TRP A 90 3.26 -5.78 -9.36
CA TRP A 90 2.58 -4.50 -9.22
C TRP A 90 3.55 -3.34 -9.02
N GLN A 91 3.04 -2.13 -9.17
CA GLN A 91 3.77 -0.89 -8.99
C GLN A 91 2.93 0.08 -8.17
N VAL A 92 3.53 0.65 -7.13
CA VAL A 92 2.90 1.70 -6.32
C VAL A 92 2.96 3.03 -7.06
N ASP A 93 1.80 3.59 -7.39
CA ASP A 93 1.68 4.93 -7.95
C ASP A 93 1.51 5.97 -6.83
N LYS A 94 0.74 5.65 -5.78
CA LYS A 94 0.46 6.54 -4.64
C LYS A 94 0.58 5.80 -3.32
N ALA A 95 1.06 6.49 -2.31
CA ALA A 95 1.00 6.06 -0.91
C ALA A 95 0.69 7.24 -0.01
N GLY A 96 0.08 6.96 1.14
CA GLY A 96 -0.20 7.96 2.15
C GLY A 96 -0.45 7.33 3.50
N VAL A 97 -0.43 8.16 4.54
CA VAL A 97 -0.67 7.73 5.92
C VAL A 97 -1.66 8.69 6.57
N SER A 98 -2.54 8.13 7.41
CA SER A 98 -3.50 8.91 8.20
C SER A 98 -2.77 9.91 9.10
N LYS A 99 -3.45 10.99 9.48
CA LYS A 99 -2.88 12.00 10.39
C LYS A 99 -2.52 11.40 11.76
N SER A 100 -3.21 10.36 12.20
CA SER A 100 -2.92 9.61 13.42
C SER A 100 -1.71 8.68 13.29
N GLY A 101 -1.26 8.37 12.06
CA GLY A 101 -0.09 7.55 11.79
C GLY A 101 -0.31 6.04 11.94
N ASP A 102 -1.54 5.59 12.18
CA ASP A 102 -1.92 4.20 12.46
C ASP A 102 -2.43 3.43 11.23
N LEU A 103 -2.95 4.18 10.23
CA LEU A 103 -3.38 3.63 8.96
C LEU A 103 -2.61 4.26 7.81
N GLY A 104 -2.34 3.46 6.79
CA GLY A 104 -1.75 3.91 5.55
C GLY A 104 -2.42 3.24 4.36
N TYR A 105 -2.09 3.69 3.16
CA TYR A 105 -2.52 3.05 1.92
C TYR A 105 -1.42 3.08 0.88
N THR A 106 -1.45 2.09 0.00
CA THR A 106 -0.78 2.10 -1.29
C THR A 106 -1.82 1.87 -2.38
N SER A 107 -1.65 2.51 -3.51
CA SER A 107 -2.46 2.22 -4.69
C SER A 107 -1.62 2.30 -5.95
N GLY A 108 -2.00 1.54 -6.96
CA GLY A 108 -1.24 1.48 -8.18
C GLY A 108 -1.85 0.53 -9.19
N ARG A 109 -0.98 0.00 -10.03
CA ARG A 109 -1.34 -0.90 -11.12
C ARG A 109 -0.69 -2.26 -10.92
N TYR A 110 -1.38 -3.29 -11.35
CA TYR A 110 -0.84 -4.65 -11.40
C TYR A 110 -0.81 -5.20 -12.81
N LYS A 111 0.00 -6.22 -12.99
CA LYS A 111 0.03 -7.08 -14.17
C LYS A 111 0.07 -8.54 -13.70
N PHE A 112 -0.89 -9.32 -14.16
CA PHE A 112 -0.96 -10.76 -13.93
C PHE A 112 -0.74 -11.48 -15.25
N SER A 113 0.31 -12.29 -15.33
CA SER A 113 0.71 -13.02 -16.53
C SER A 113 0.43 -14.51 -16.33
N PHE A 114 -0.32 -15.12 -17.23
CA PHE A 114 -0.76 -16.52 -17.12
C PHE A 114 -0.87 -17.17 -18.50
N LYS A 115 -1.26 -18.44 -18.55
CA LYS A 115 -1.62 -19.12 -19.79
C LYS A 115 -3.13 -19.28 -19.83
N ASP A 116 -3.74 -18.92 -20.98
CA ASP A 116 -5.16 -19.15 -21.21
C ASP A 116 -5.48 -20.67 -21.30
N PRO A 117 -6.76 -21.07 -21.35
CA PRO A 117 -7.14 -22.47 -21.49
C PRO A 117 -6.60 -23.17 -22.74
N SER A 118 -6.19 -22.43 -23.77
CA SER A 118 -5.51 -22.96 -24.96
C SER A 118 -3.99 -23.08 -24.81
N GLY A 119 -3.44 -22.70 -23.64
CA GLY A 119 -2.01 -22.72 -23.35
C GLY A 119 -1.24 -21.51 -23.88
N LYS A 120 -1.90 -20.51 -24.44
CA LYS A 120 -1.26 -19.28 -24.97
C LYS A 120 -1.00 -18.29 -23.83
N PRO A 121 0.11 -17.51 -23.91
CA PRO A 121 0.35 -16.42 -22.99
C PRO A 121 -0.80 -15.41 -23.00
N ALA A 122 -1.28 -15.04 -21.83
CA ALA A 122 -2.29 -14.03 -21.59
C ALA A 122 -1.87 -13.11 -20.45
N THR A 123 -2.48 -11.94 -20.40
CA THR A 123 -2.17 -10.94 -19.36
C THR A 123 -3.45 -10.24 -18.96
N ASP A 124 -3.65 -10.11 -17.66
CA ASP A 124 -4.59 -9.20 -17.04
C ASP A 124 -3.86 -8.01 -16.43
N ASN A 125 -4.30 -6.81 -16.74
CA ASN A 125 -3.83 -5.57 -16.13
C ASN A 125 -4.97 -4.94 -15.36
N GLY A 126 -4.63 -4.29 -14.26
CA GLY A 126 -5.62 -3.62 -13.45
C GLY A 126 -5.01 -2.67 -12.43
N LYS A 127 -5.84 -2.26 -11.50
CA LYS A 127 -5.51 -1.34 -10.41
C LYS A 127 -5.81 -1.99 -9.07
N TYR A 128 -5.09 -1.52 -8.04
CA TYR A 128 -5.26 -2.01 -6.68
C TYR A 128 -5.24 -0.88 -5.66
N LEU A 129 -5.81 -1.18 -4.51
CA LEU A 129 -5.72 -0.39 -3.29
C LEU A 129 -5.47 -1.33 -2.12
N THR A 130 -4.36 -1.13 -1.43
CA THR A 130 -4.06 -1.83 -0.19
C THR A 130 -4.11 -0.85 0.97
N VAL A 131 -4.87 -1.19 2.00
CA VAL A 131 -4.91 -0.47 3.28
C VAL A 131 -4.02 -1.19 4.27
N TRP A 132 -3.11 -0.44 4.87
CA TRP A 132 -2.11 -0.90 5.82
C TRP A 132 -2.43 -0.41 7.24
N LYS A 133 -2.25 -1.27 8.22
CA LYS A 133 -2.37 -0.97 9.64
C LYS A 133 -1.00 -1.06 10.30
N LYS A 134 -0.63 -0.01 11.01
CA LYS A 134 0.62 0.00 11.77
C LYS A 134 0.48 -0.84 13.02
N GLN A 135 1.44 -1.70 13.25
CA GLN A 135 1.49 -2.56 14.42
C GLN A 135 2.23 -1.87 15.59
N THR A 136 2.12 -2.41 16.78
CA THR A 136 2.78 -1.87 17.99
C THR A 136 4.31 -1.92 17.89
N ASP A 137 4.87 -2.85 17.13
CA ASP A 137 6.30 -2.95 16.84
C ASP A 137 6.78 -2.00 15.72
N GLY A 138 5.87 -1.18 15.17
CA GLY A 138 6.13 -0.24 14.10
C GLY A 138 6.05 -0.82 12.69
N SER A 139 5.89 -2.13 12.52
CA SER A 139 5.69 -2.76 11.22
C SER A 139 4.32 -2.43 10.62
N TRP A 140 4.17 -2.60 9.29
CA TRP A 140 2.91 -2.42 8.61
C TRP A 140 2.35 -3.77 8.18
N LYS A 141 1.06 -3.99 8.40
CA LYS A 141 0.32 -5.18 7.97
C LYS A 141 -0.86 -4.79 7.09
N VAL A 142 -1.13 -5.60 6.08
CA VAL A 142 -2.29 -5.44 5.18
C VAL A 142 -3.58 -5.68 5.97
N LEU A 143 -4.42 -4.66 6.04
CA LEU A 143 -5.75 -4.76 6.62
C LEU A 143 -6.80 -5.08 5.55
N PHE A 144 -6.72 -4.40 4.40
CA PHE A 144 -7.52 -4.71 3.22
C PHE A 144 -6.65 -4.66 1.98
N ASP A 145 -6.80 -5.64 1.13
CA ASP A 145 -6.26 -5.63 -0.23
C ASP A 145 -7.40 -5.82 -1.22
N MET A 146 -7.54 -4.90 -2.15
CA MET A 146 -8.58 -4.90 -3.16
C MET A 146 -7.99 -4.60 -4.53
N PHE A 147 -8.42 -5.35 -5.53
CA PHE A 147 -7.98 -5.14 -6.90
C PHE A 147 -9.11 -5.36 -7.89
N ASN A 148 -8.99 -4.74 -9.06
CA ASN A 148 -9.94 -4.82 -10.16
C ASN A 148 -9.21 -4.88 -11.49
N THR A 149 -9.69 -5.73 -12.38
CA THR A 149 -9.24 -5.77 -13.76
C THR A 149 -9.63 -4.52 -14.53
N ASP A 150 -8.84 -4.17 -15.56
CA ASP A 150 -9.18 -3.16 -16.56
C ASP A 150 -9.82 -3.79 -17.82
N LEU A 151 -9.96 -5.11 -17.85
CA LEU A 151 -10.67 -5.81 -18.90
C LEU A 151 -12.17 -5.45 -18.85
N PRO A 152 -12.84 -5.33 -20.01
CA PRO A 152 -14.28 -5.10 -20.04
C PRO A 152 -15.02 -6.29 -19.42
N PRO A 153 -16.22 -6.06 -18.85
CA PRO A 153 -17.07 -7.15 -18.39
C PRO A 153 -17.33 -8.15 -19.52
N SER A 154 -17.21 -9.44 -19.21
CA SER A 154 -17.53 -10.55 -20.13
C SER A 154 -19.04 -10.78 -20.21
#